data_cd9e42132e3f05e29f4771a68b3a194c
#
_entry.id   cd9e42132e3f05e29f4771a68b3a194c
#
_cell.length_a   1.000
_cell.length_b   1.000
_cell.length_c   1.000
_cell.angle_alpha   90.00
_cell.angle_beta   90.00
_cell.angle_gamma   90.00
#
_symmetry.space_group_name_H-M   'P 1'
#
loop_
_entity.id
_entity.type
_entity.pdbx_description
1 polymer ?
#
loop_
_entity_poly.entity_id
_entity_poly.type
_entity_poly.pdbx_seq_one_letter_code
_entity_poly.pdbx_strand_id
1 'polypeptide(L)'
;MKAITKIIASVAVAALGLSACSSEPALTLSGLDPQDFVGEKGGKATALYTLTNANGMEVCITNFGGRLVSVMVPDRDGKMTDVILGFDNIQDYMTLPSDFGASIGRYANRIAGGTFELDGQTVVLNQNDGTNCLHGGAEGWQYQVYDAELLDPQTLQLTINDPDGHMGFPGNVTAVVTYKLTDDNAIDITYSGTADKPTVLSMTNHAYFNLSGNHGVEGTDMVLYVNADTFTPADAKLIPTGEMRPVEGTPFDFRTPKAIGQDINQDDEQLLLGNGYDHNWVLNTAGDVTKLAVSVYSPATGILLEEYTDQPGVQVYSGNFLTGMVAGKHGVKYPKRASVCIETQLYPNSPNMPQWPSATLRPGETYTHRCIYKFSCL
;
A
#
# COMPACT_ATOMS: atom_id res chain seq x y z
N MET A 1 18.94 71.76 -59.64
CA MET A 1 17.89 71.10 -58.83
C MET A 1 18.16 69.62 -58.90
N LYS A 2 18.67 69.00 -57.79
CA LYS A 2 19.02 67.62 -57.76
C LYS A 2 17.89 66.87 -57.04
N ALA A 3 17.28 65.89 -57.72
CA ALA A 3 16.26 65.03 -57.16
C ALA A 3 16.92 63.93 -56.28
N ILE A 4 16.49 63.81 -55.04
CA ILE A 4 16.93 62.78 -54.12
C ILE A 4 15.91 61.65 -54.14
N THR A 5 16.29 60.47 -54.67
CA THR A 5 15.50 59.27 -54.71
C THR A 5 15.67 58.53 -53.34
N LYS A 6 14.61 58.41 -52.61
CA LYS A 6 14.57 57.56 -51.35
C LYS A 6 14.36 56.10 -51.72
N ILE A 7 15.34 55.28 -51.39
CA ILE A 7 15.19 53.82 -51.45
C ILE A 7 14.56 53.33 -50.09
N ILE A 8 13.38 52.74 -50.18
CA ILE A 8 12.75 52.10 -49.07
C ILE A 8 13.13 50.58 -49.09
N ALA A 9 13.94 50.18 -48.14
CA ALA A 9 14.31 48.80 -47.95
C ALA A 9 13.19 48.11 -47.10
N SER A 10 12.47 47.17 -47.70
CA SER A 10 11.47 46.31 -47.00
C SER A 10 12.23 45.19 -46.31
N VAL A 11 12.20 45.18 -44.99
CA VAL A 11 12.69 44.05 -44.18
C VAL A 11 11.52 43.06 -44.04
N ALA A 12 11.64 41.90 -44.68
CA ALA A 12 10.74 40.79 -44.48
C ALA A 12 11.15 40.05 -43.19
N VAL A 13 10.33 40.14 -42.16
CA VAL A 13 10.47 39.32 -40.94
C VAL A 13 9.87 37.96 -41.23
N ALA A 14 10.71 36.93 -41.40
CA ALA A 14 10.30 35.54 -41.43
C ALA A 14 9.92 35.10 -40.00
N ALA A 15 8.64 34.98 -39.74
CA ALA A 15 8.15 34.34 -38.53
C ALA A 15 8.40 32.83 -38.62
N LEU A 16 9.44 32.34 -37.96
CA LEU A 16 9.64 30.93 -37.68
C LEU A 16 8.54 30.49 -36.67
N GLY A 17 7.48 29.88 -37.15
CA GLY A 17 6.50 29.22 -36.34
C GLY A 17 7.15 28.01 -35.68
N LEU A 18 7.49 28.12 -34.40
CA LEU A 18 7.73 26.99 -33.55
C LEU A 18 6.39 26.27 -33.31
N SER A 19 6.10 25.22 -34.11
CA SER A 19 5.10 24.23 -33.76
C SER A 19 5.60 23.52 -32.54
N ALA A 20 5.14 23.94 -31.36
CA ALA A 20 5.18 23.12 -30.19
C ALA A 20 4.27 21.91 -30.47
N CYS A 21 4.85 20.78 -30.86
CA CYS A 21 4.16 19.49 -30.78
C CYS A 21 3.92 19.24 -29.27
N SER A 22 2.74 19.60 -28.77
CA SER A 22 2.22 19.06 -27.52
C SER A 22 1.90 17.59 -27.79
N SER A 23 2.88 16.69 -27.58
CA SER A 23 2.53 15.29 -27.46
C SER A 23 1.63 15.17 -26.22
N GLU A 24 0.41 14.70 -26.41
CA GLU A 24 -0.43 14.28 -25.26
C GLU A 24 0.43 13.36 -24.39
N PRO A 25 0.36 13.49 -23.05
CA PRO A 25 1.08 12.60 -22.17
C PRO A 25 0.67 11.15 -22.49
N ALA A 26 1.66 10.29 -22.67
CA ALA A 26 1.39 8.89 -22.97
C ALA A 26 0.69 8.24 -21.76
N LEU A 27 -0.38 7.49 -22.02
CA LEU A 27 -1.03 6.66 -20.99
C LEU A 27 -0.03 5.61 -20.47
N THR A 28 -0.20 5.22 -19.22
CA THR A 28 0.52 4.09 -18.61
C THR A 28 0.12 2.76 -19.26
N LEU A 29 0.85 1.67 -18.99
CA LEU A 29 0.45 0.33 -19.47
C LEU A 29 -0.92 -0.10 -18.95
N SER A 30 -1.30 0.37 -17.77
CA SER A 30 -2.64 0.14 -17.20
C SER A 30 -3.73 1.06 -17.77
N GLY A 31 -3.37 1.98 -18.69
CA GLY A 31 -4.29 2.92 -19.32
C GLY A 31 -4.62 4.16 -18.46
N LEU A 32 -3.88 4.42 -17.40
CA LEU A 32 -4.06 5.62 -16.57
C LEU A 32 -3.46 6.84 -17.27
N ASP A 33 -4.17 7.98 -17.19
CA ASP A 33 -3.62 9.28 -17.60
C ASP A 33 -2.91 9.93 -16.39
N PRO A 34 -1.61 10.20 -16.44
CA PRO A 34 -0.91 10.90 -15.36
C PRO A 34 -1.52 12.27 -15.02
N GLN A 35 -2.20 12.94 -15.96
CA GLN A 35 -2.86 14.22 -15.72
C GLN A 35 -4.05 14.11 -14.76
N ASP A 36 -4.72 12.95 -14.70
CA ASP A 36 -5.83 12.70 -13.77
C ASP A 36 -5.35 12.58 -12.31
N PHE A 37 -4.03 12.50 -12.09
CA PHE A 37 -3.41 12.48 -10.76
C PHE A 37 -2.80 13.82 -10.35
N VAL A 38 -2.89 14.85 -11.19
CA VAL A 38 -2.46 16.20 -10.85
C VAL A 38 -3.54 16.89 -10.02
N GLY A 39 -3.19 17.28 -8.82
CA GLY A 39 -4.06 17.96 -7.87
C GLY A 39 -3.26 18.59 -6.73
N GLU A 40 -3.96 19.02 -5.70
CA GLU A 40 -3.34 19.61 -4.50
C GLU A 40 -4.13 19.23 -3.26
N LYS A 41 -3.42 18.93 -2.16
CA LYS A 41 -3.99 18.82 -0.83
C LYS A 41 -3.02 19.35 0.22
N GLY A 42 -3.52 20.20 1.11
CA GLY A 42 -2.71 20.78 2.19
C GLY A 42 -1.54 21.64 1.69
N GLY A 43 -1.65 22.28 0.51
CA GLY A 43 -0.58 23.09 -0.11
C GLY A 43 0.51 22.26 -0.79
N LYS A 44 0.33 20.94 -0.92
CA LYS A 44 1.25 20.04 -1.61
C LYS A 44 0.63 19.50 -2.90
N ALA A 45 1.37 19.52 -3.99
CA ALA A 45 0.93 18.97 -5.27
C ALA A 45 0.97 17.44 -5.26
N THR A 46 -0.02 16.83 -5.94
CA THR A 46 -0.07 15.39 -6.19
C THR A 46 0.35 15.07 -7.62
N ALA A 47 0.87 13.86 -7.83
CA ALA A 47 1.25 13.35 -9.13
C ALA A 47 1.21 11.82 -9.16
N LEU A 48 1.27 11.26 -10.37
CA LEU A 48 1.52 9.85 -10.62
C LEU A 48 2.96 9.66 -11.09
N TYR A 49 3.67 8.73 -10.47
CA TYR A 49 5.04 8.34 -10.82
C TYR A 49 5.01 6.94 -11.40
N THR A 50 5.70 6.73 -12.51
CA THR A 50 5.77 5.44 -13.19
C THR A 50 7.19 4.90 -13.11
N LEU A 51 7.34 3.70 -12.56
CA LEU A 51 8.58 2.94 -12.53
C LEU A 51 8.49 1.81 -13.56
N THR A 52 9.55 1.59 -14.33
CA THR A 52 9.59 0.53 -15.35
C THR A 52 10.94 -0.19 -15.29
N ASN A 53 10.92 -1.52 -15.29
CA ASN A 53 12.13 -2.31 -15.30
C ASN A 53 12.50 -2.81 -16.72
N ALA A 54 13.68 -3.45 -16.85
CA ALA A 54 14.16 -3.96 -18.11
C ALA A 54 13.29 -5.09 -18.71
N ASN A 55 12.46 -5.75 -17.90
CA ASN A 55 11.55 -6.82 -18.31
C ASN A 55 10.16 -6.31 -18.71
N GLY A 56 9.94 -4.96 -18.69
CA GLY A 56 8.69 -4.34 -19.07
C GLY A 56 7.59 -4.37 -17.99
N MET A 57 7.90 -4.78 -16.77
CA MET A 57 7.02 -4.58 -15.63
C MET A 57 6.89 -3.09 -15.34
N GLU A 58 5.67 -2.62 -15.08
CA GLU A 58 5.37 -1.22 -14.75
C GLU A 58 4.65 -1.13 -13.42
N VAL A 59 5.04 -0.15 -12.61
CA VAL A 59 4.41 0.19 -11.33
C VAL A 59 4.10 1.67 -11.30
N CYS A 60 2.83 2.02 -11.07
CA CYS A 60 2.40 3.38 -10.90
C CYS A 60 2.14 3.70 -9.43
N ILE A 61 2.69 4.81 -8.94
CA ILE A 61 2.62 5.23 -7.55
C ILE A 61 2.18 6.69 -7.50
N THR A 62 1.19 7.03 -6.66
CA THR A 62 0.90 8.43 -6.35
C THR A 62 1.52 8.81 -5.01
N ASN A 63 2.01 10.05 -4.91
CA ASN A 63 2.50 10.59 -3.64
C ASN A 63 1.39 10.95 -2.66
N PHE A 64 0.13 10.88 -3.06
CA PHE A 64 -1.00 10.94 -2.13
C PHE A 64 -1.16 9.59 -1.41
N GLY A 65 -0.82 9.55 -0.15
CA GLY A 65 -0.81 8.34 0.67
C GLY A 65 0.31 7.35 0.32
N GLY A 66 1.26 7.74 -0.55
CA GLY A 66 2.33 6.85 -1.00
C GLY A 66 1.80 5.55 -1.60
N ARG A 67 0.77 5.64 -2.47
CA ARG A 67 -0.05 4.50 -2.89
C ARG A 67 0.47 3.83 -4.14
N LEU A 68 0.56 2.51 -4.13
CA LEU A 68 0.56 1.71 -5.36
C LEU A 68 -0.80 1.87 -6.04
N VAL A 69 -0.83 2.37 -7.28
CA VAL A 69 -2.05 2.63 -8.07
C VAL A 69 -2.29 1.52 -9.08
N SER A 70 -1.23 1.07 -9.77
CA SER A 70 -1.27 -0.10 -10.66
C SER A 70 0.05 -0.86 -10.59
N VAL A 71 -0.02 -2.17 -10.81
CA VAL A 71 1.11 -3.07 -10.91
C VAL A 71 0.88 -3.99 -12.09
N MET A 72 1.60 -3.71 -13.20
CA MET A 72 1.47 -4.44 -14.46
C MET A 72 2.52 -5.53 -14.53
N VAL A 73 2.09 -6.78 -14.52
CA VAL A 73 2.96 -7.96 -14.60
C VAL A 73 2.52 -8.87 -15.76
N PRO A 74 3.43 -9.59 -16.42
CA PRO A 74 3.05 -10.53 -17.47
C PRO A 74 2.36 -11.77 -16.88
N ASP A 75 1.26 -12.20 -17.49
CA ASP A 75 0.63 -13.48 -17.23
C ASP A 75 1.33 -14.62 -18.04
N ARG A 76 0.80 -15.87 -17.94
CA ARG A 76 1.36 -17.04 -18.64
C ARG A 76 1.39 -16.94 -20.17
N ASP A 77 0.53 -16.08 -20.74
CA ASP A 77 0.45 -15.81 -22.18
C ASP A 77 1.29 -14.58 -22.58
N GLY A 78 2.01 -13.98 -21.62
CA GLY A 78 2.82 -12.77 -21.81
C GLY A 78 1.99 -11.49 -21.88
N LYS A 79 0.69 -11.54 -21.58
CA LYS A 79 -0.17 -10.35 -21.52
C LYS A 79 0.08 -9.61 -20.20
N MET A 80 0.32 -8.30 -20.31
CA MET A 80 0.45 -7.44 -19.14
C MET A 80 -0.91 -7.32 -18.43
N THR A 81 -0.93 -7.66 -17.16
CA THR A 81 -2.12 -7.74 -16.31
C THR A 81 -1.93 -6.86 -15.07
N ASP A 82 -2.89 -5.97 -14.82
CA ASP A 82 -2.91 -5.17 -13.57
C ASP A 82 -3.40 -6.04 -12.43
N VAL A 83 -2.60 -6.18 -11.39
CA VAL A 83 -2.83 -7.13 -10.30
C VAL A 83 -3.29 -6.49 -8.99
N ILE A 84 -3.60 -5.18 -8.97
CA ILE A 84 -4.10 -4.50 -7.77
C ILE A 84 -5.34 -3.67 -8.03
N LEU A 85 -6.17 -3.49 -7.00
CA LEU A 85 -7.31 -2.58 -7.02
C LEU A 85 -6.88 -1.13 -6.78
N GLY A 86 -7.67 -0.17 -7.24
CA GLY A 86 -7.41 1.26 -7.06
C GLY A 86 -8.43 2.14 -7.78
N PHE A 87 -8.10 3.42 -7.96
CA PHE A 87 -8.89 4.39 -8.73
C PHE A 87 -8.09 4.94 -9.91
N ASP A 88 -8.79 5.49 -10.90
CA ASP A 88 -8.19 6.06 -12.10
C ASP A 88 -7.71 7.50 -11.93
N ASN A 89 -8.06 8.17 -10.83
CA ASN A 89 -7.78 9.57 -10.64
C ASN A 89 -7.58 9.94 -9.16
N ILE A 90 -6.94 11.09 -8.94
CA ILE A 90 -6.61 11.57 -7.60
C ILE A 90 -7.85 12.03 -6.82
N GLN A 91 -8.90 12.54 -7.51
CA GLN A 91 -10.10 13.05 -6.87
C GLN A 91 -10.83 11.94 -6.11
N ASP A 92 -10.91 10.73 -6.68
CA ASP A 92 -11.53 9.59 -6.03
C ASP A 92 -10.73 9.15 -4.81
N TYR A 93 -9.38 9.12 -4.89
CA TYR A 93 -8.54 8.84 -3.72
C TYR A 93 -8.71 9.88 -2.60
N MET A 94 -8.94 11.15 -2.93
CA MET A 94 -9.10 12.23 -1.94
C MET A 94 -10.49 12.26 -1.29
N THR A 95 -11.54 11.79 -1.98
CA THR A 95 -12.93 11.96 -1.56
C THR A 95 -13.61 10.67 -1.10
N LEU A 96 -13.14 9.52 -1.59
CA LEU A 96 -13.68 8.22 -1.24
C LEU A 96 -12.78 7.55 -0.20
N PRO A 97 -13.29 7.26 1.01
CA PRO A 97 -12.48 6.57 2.02
C PRO A 97 -11.99 5.21 1.48
N SER A 98 -10.70 5.03 1.41
CA SER A 98 -10.08 3.78 0.99
C SER A 98 -8.63 3.69 1.43
N ASP A 99 -8.13 2.47 1.59
CA ASP A 99 -6.71 2.20 1.85
C ASP A 99 -6.01 1.58 0.64
N PHE A 100 -6.64 1.58 -0.56
CA PHE A 100 -6.07 0.99 -1.77
C PHE A 100 -4.63 1.42 -2.01
N GLY A 101 -3.70 0.45 -1.92
CA GLY A 101 -2.28 0.60 -2.19
C GLY A 101 -1.49 1.48 -1.22
N ALA A 102 -2.10 2.00 -0.16
CA ALA A 102 -1.53 3.03 0.69
C ALA A 102 -0.32 2.58 1.51
N SER A 103 0.62 3.50 1.71
CA SER A 103 1.61 3.42 2.78
C SER A 103 1.00 3.90 4.08
N ILE A 104 0.68 2.94 4.95
CA ILE A 104 0.00 3.18 6.21
C ILE A 104 0.98 3.65 7.29
N GLY A 105 0.57 4.62 8.08
CA GLY A 105 1.26 5.16 9.25
C GLY A 105 0.37 6.18 9.99
N ARG A 106 0.71 6.57 11.25
CA ARG A 106 1.91 6.22 12.01
C ARG A 106 1.91 4.77 12.49
N TYR A 107 0.72 4.18 12.74
CA TYR A 107 0.60 2.82 13.22
C TYR A 107 -0.38 2.03 12.36
N ALA A 108 0.13 0.99 11.72
CA ALA A 108 -0.65 0.06 10.89
C ALA A 108 -1.60 -0.77 11.76
N ASN A 109 -2.82 -1.01 11.24
CA ASN A 109 -3.88 -1.72 11.94
C ASN A 109 -4.37 -0.99 13.20
N ARG A 110 -4.97 -1.70 14.17
CA ARG A 110 -5.73 -1.14 15.30
C ARG A 110 -4.88 -0.94 16.56
N ILE A 111 -5.20 0.15 17.29
CA ILE A 111 -4.84 0.35 18.69
C ILE A 111 -6.15 0.42 19.50
N ALA A 112 -6.32 -0.50 20.44
CA ALA A 112 -7.53 -0.66 21.24
C ALA A 112 -7.86 0.62 22.05
N GLY A 113 -9.12 1.03 22.02
CA GLY A 113 -9.57 2.22 22.74
C GLY A 113 -8.96 3.53 22.24
N GLY A 114 -8.14 3.51 21.16
CA GLY A 114 -7.35 4.65 20.73
C GLY A 114 -6.40 5.16 21.82
N THR A 115 -5.91 4.28 22.70
CA THR A 115 -5.04 4.67 23.82
C THR A 115 -3.93 3.66 24.07
N PHE A 116 -2.80 4.14 24.58
CA PHE A 116 -1.72 3.29 25.09
C PHE A 116 -0.87 4.06 26.13
N GLU A 117 -0.10 3.32 26.93
CA GLU A 117 0.83 3.92 27.89
C GLU A 117 2.22 4.06 27.24
N LEU A 118 2.81 5.26 27.39
CA LEU A 118 4.18 5.54 26.96
C LEU A 118 4.91 6.33 28.04
N ASP A 119 5.97 5.74 28.61
CA ASP A 119 6.78 6.35 29.68
C ASP A 119 5.94 6.85 30.88
N GLY A 120 4.89 6.09 31.23
CA GLY A 120 3.99 6.39 32.37
C GLY A 120 2.97 7.48 32.07
N GLN A 121 2.79 7.86 30.81
CA GLN A 121 1.76 8.78 30.37
C GLN A 121 0.79 8.07 29.43
N THR A 122 -0.51 8.29 29.63
CA THR A 122 -1.54 7.82 28.73
C THR A 122 -1.57 8.69 27.47
N VAL A 123 -1.29 8.09 26.33
CA VAL A 123 -1.47 8.72 25.01
C VAL A 123 -2.88 8.45 24.52
N VAL A 124 -3.57 9.48 24.03
CA VAL A 124 -4.93 9.39 23.49
C VAL A 124 -4.90 9.76 22.02
N LEU A 125 -5.34 8.82 21.18
CA LEU A 125 -5.34 8.94 19.73
C LEU A 125 -6.73 9.28 19.19
N ASN A 126 -6.76 9.74 17.93
CA ASN A 126 -8.00 9.88 17.18
C ASN A 126 -8.67 8.50 16.98
N GLN A 127 -9.96 8.41 17.33
CA GLN A 127 -10.78 7.22 17.18
C GLN A 127 -11.56 7.32 15.86
N ASN A 128 -11.22 6.48 14.89
CA ASN A 128 -11.82 6.45 13.56
C ASN A 128 -12.44 5.09 13.18
N ASP A 129 -12.35 4.09 14.09
CA ASP A 129 -12.95 2.78 13.95
C ASP A 129 -13.68 2.41 15.25
N GLY A 130 -14.91 2.91 15.41
CA GLY A 130 -15.65 2.83 16.66
C GLY A 130 -14.89 3.54 17.79
N THR A 131 -14.42 2.77 18.76
CA THR A 131 -13.58 3.28 19.87
C THR A 131 -12.08 3.12 19.60
N ASN A 132 -11.68 2.50 18.49
CA ASN A 132 -10.28 2.20 18.20
C ASN A 132 -9.65 3.29 17.31
N CYS A 133 -8.33 3.37 17.34
CA CYS A 133 -7.57 4.03 16.28
C CYS A 133 -7.15 2.98 15.25
N LEU A 134 -7.51 3.18 13.99
CA LEU A 134 -7.16 2.32 12.86
C LEU A 134 -6.29 3.09 11.88
N HIS A 135 -5.18 2.49 11.45
CA HIS A 135 -4.31 3.01 10.40
C HIS A 135 -3.86 4.47 10.61
N GLY A 136 -3.54 4.83 11.87
CA GLY A 136 -3.06 6.17 12.20
C GLY A 136 -4.13 7.24 12.40
N GLY A 137 -5.43 6.86 12.33
CA GLY A 137 -6.54 7.79 12.57
C GLY A 137 -7.17 8.34 11.28
N ALA A 138 -8.18 9.21 11.44
CA ALA A 138 -9.00 9.72 10.33
C ALA A 138 -8.22 10.53 9.28
N GLU A 139 -7.08 11.10 9.65
CA GLU A 139 -6.15 11.78 8.76
C GLU A 139 -4.77 11.10 8.78
N GLY A 140 -4.74 9.76 8.89
CA GLY A 140 -3.52 8.96 8.81
C GLY A 140 -2.75 9.21 7.51
N TRP A 141 -1.56 8.65 7.42
CA TRP A 141 -0.63 8.93 6.31
C TRP A 141 -1.16 8.53 4.94
N GLN A 142 -2.10 7.61 4.86
CA GLN A 142 -2.83 7.27 3.62
C GLN A 142 -3.64 8.43 3.03
N TYR A 143 -3.90 9.49 3.81
CA TYR A 143 -4.62 10.70 3.40
C TYR A 143 -3.73 11.94 3.32
N GLN A 144 -2.42 11.79 3.45
CA GLN A 144 -1.42 12.86 3.38
C GLN A 144 -0.67 12.85 2.05
N VAL A 145 -0.15 14.00 1.64
CA VAL A 145 0.72 14.12 0.46
C VAL A 145 2.17 14.07 0.90
N TYR A 146 2.91 13.09 0.39
CA TYR A 146 4.35 12.95 0.61
C TYR A 146 5.12 13.86 -0.33
N ASP A 147 6.27 14.34 0.12
CA ASP A 147 7.27 14.92 -0.76
C ASP A 147 7.94 13.78 -1.54
N ALA A 148 7.97 13.88 -2.87
CA ALA A 148 8.37 12.79 -3.73
C ALA A 148 9.61 13.16 -4.55
N GLU A 149 10.57 12.23 -4.65
CA GLU A 149 11.77 12.33 -5.46
C GLU A 149 11.96 11.05 -6.28
N LEU A 150 11.95 11.17 -7.61
CA LEU A 150 12.30 10.09 -8.52
C LEU A 150 13.83 10.05 -8.61
N LEU A 151 14.47 9.10 -7.92
CA LEU A 151 15.94 9.00 -7.86
C LEU A 151 16.53 8.44 -9.15
N ASP A 152 15.81 7.54 -9.79
CA ASP A 152 16.12 6.94 -11.10
C ASP A 152 14.81 6.35 -11.68
N PRO A 153 14.79 5.83 -12.94
CA PRO A 153 13.58 5.29 -13.57
C PRO A 153 12.92 4.11 -12.83
N GLN A 154 13.60 3.52 -11.87
CA GLN A 154 13.13 2.35 -11.10
C GLN A 154 12.99 2.65 -9.59
N THR A 155 13.33 3.86 -9.13
CA THR A 155 13.37 4.16 -7.69
C THR A 155 12.66 5.47 -7.36
N LEU A 156 11.58 5.41 -6.60
CA LEU A 156 10.86 6.55 -6.07
C LEU A 156 11.03 6.62 -4.55
N GLN A 157 11.44 7.76 -4.05
CA GLN A 157 11.50 8.07 -2.62
C GLN A 157 10.38 9.02 -2.23
N LEU A 158 9.66 8.70 -1.17
CA LEU A 158 8.57 9.48 -0.61
C LEU A 158 8.88 9.83 0.83
N THR A 159 8.83 11.11 1.19
CA THR A 159 9.10 11.59 2.55
C THR A 159 7.86 12.25 3.14
N ILE A 160 7.54 11.89 4.38
CA ILE A 160 6.49 12.55 5.17
C ILE A 160 7.09 13.11 6.46
N ASN A 161 6.73 14.37 6.77
CA ASN A 161 7.03 15.01 8.04
C ASN A 161 5.71 15.17 8.80
N ASP A 162 5.54 14.38 9.84
CA ASP A 162 4.31 14.28 10.62
C ASP A 162 4.49 14.99 11.98
N PRO A 163 3.74 16.07 12.26
CA PRO A 163 3.98 16.91 13.43
C PRO A 163 3.57 16.25 14.75
N ASP A 164 4.20 16.69 15.83
CA ASP A 164 3.84 16.34 17.21
C ASP A 164 2.36 16.60 17.48
N GLY A 165 1.66 15.58 17.98
CA GLY A 165 0.23 15.65 18.31
C GLY A 165 -0.71 15.38 17.14
N HIS A 166 -0.22 15.15 15.92
CA HIS A 166 -1.07 14.78 14.79
C HIS A 166 -1.77 13.45 15.07
N MET A 167 -3.09 13.40 14.93
CA MET A 167 -3.98 12.29 15.33
C MET A 167 -3.78 11.82 16.79
N GLY A 168 -3.15 12.63 17.65
CA GLY A 168 -2.83 12.32 19.05
C GLY A 168 -1.46 11.65 19.26
N PHE A 169 -0.73 11.31 18.22
CA PHE A 169 0.59 10.68 18.37
C PHE A 169 1.64 11.69 18.82
N PRO A 170 2.47 11.37 19.84
CA PRO A 170 3.53 12.27 20.31
C PRO A 170 4.74 12.29 19.36
N GLY A 171 5.44 13.42 19.37
CA GLY A 171 6.71 13.65 18.67
C GLY A 171 6.53 14.00 17.19
N ASN A 172 7.45 14.84 16.67
CA ASN A 172 7.61 15.01 15.24
C ASN A 172 8.30 13.77 14.67
N VAL A 173 7.73 13.21 13.59
CA VAL A 173 8.29 12.06 12.91
C VAL A 173 8.62 12.45 11.47
N THR A 174 9.84 12.14 11.04
CA THR A 174 10.20 12.10 9.62
C THR A 174 10.26 10.64 9.20
N ALA A 175 9.41 10.26 8.24
CA ALA A 175 9.44 8.91 7.68
C ALA A 175 9.67 8.95 6.18
N VAL A 176 10.38 7.94 5.68
CA VAL A 176 10.73 7.76 4.28
C VAL A 176 10.26 6.40 3.82
N VAL A 177 9.58 6.36 2.68
CA VAL A 177 9.20 5.15 1.95
C VAL A 177 9.92 5.16 0.62
N THR A 178 10.73 4.14 0.35
CA THR A 178 11.39 3.99 -0.95
C THR A 178 10.84 2.79 -1.67
N TYR A 179 10.28 3.02 -2.85
CA TYR A 179 9.85 1.99 -3.78
C TYR A 179 10.92 1.78 -4.83
N LYS A 180 11.42 0.55 -4.95
CA LYS A 180 12.38 0.18 -5.99
C LYS A 180 11.83 -0.99 -6.80
N LEU A 181 11.61 -0.78 -8.09
CA LEU A 181 11.27 -1.84 -9.02
C LEU A 181 12.56 -2.48 -9.56
N THR A 182 12.79 -3.75 -9.21
CA THR A 182 14.01 -4.47 -9.60
C THR A 182 13.85 -5.17 -10.96
N ASP A 183 14.97 -5.53 -11.59
CA ASP A 183 14.96 -6.23 -12.88
C ASP A 183 14.53 -7.70 -12.76
N ASP A 184 14.46 -8.27 -11.56
CA ASP A 184 13.90 -9.60 -11.30
C ASP A 184 12.41 -9.55 -10.92
N ASN A 185 11.71 -8.46 -11.32
CA ASN A 185 10.27 -8.23 -11.14
C ASN A 185 9.82 -8.18 -9.68
N ALA A 186 10.61 -7.56 -8.82
CA ALA A 186 10.22 -7.30 -7.45
C ALA A 186 10.01 -5.80 -7.18
N ILE A 187 8.98 -5.48 -6.40
CA ILE A 187 8.80 -4.18 -5.77
C ILE A 187 9.41 -4.29 -4.38
N ASP A 188 10.61 -3.74 -4.21
CA ASP A 188 11.32 -3.68 -2.94
C ASP A 188 10.94 -2.37 -2.22
N ILE A 189 10.17 -2.48 -1.16
CA ILE A 189 9.69 -1.35 -0.37
C ILE A 189 10.50 -1.28 0.92
N THR A 190 11.22 -0.18 1.12
CA THR A 190 11.91 0.08 2.38
C THR A 190 11.27 1.27 3.08
N TYR A 191 11.06 1.10 4.38
CA TYR A 191 10.57 2.14 5.26
C TYR A 191 11.67 2.49 6.25
N SER A 192 11.81 3.78 6.53
CA SER A 192 12.61 4.26 7.66
C SER A 192 11.92 5.43 8.35
N GLY A 193 12.21 5.62 9.64
CA GLY A 193 11.62 6.72 10.38
C GLY A 193 12.45 7.10 11.60
N THR A 194 12.43 8.40 11.93
CA THR A 194 13.04 8.95 13.13
C THR A 194 12.06 9.85 13.85
N ALA A 195 12.21 9.99 15.16
CA ALA A 195 11.36 10.84 15.98
C ALA A 195 12.20 11.72 16.94
N ASP A 196 11.66 12.91 17.27
CA ASP A 196 12.29 13.82 18.23
C ASP A 196 11.84 13.59 19.69
N LYS A 197 10.77 12.81 19.89
CA LYS A 197 10.24 12.36 21.18
C LYS A 197 9.89 10.88 21.11
N PRO A 198 9.77 10.17 22.24
CA PRO A 198 9.24 8.82 22.25
C PRO A 198 7.85 8.78 21.59
N THR A 199 7.64 7.84 20.69
CA THR A 199 6.39 7.62 19.97
C THR A 199 6.24 6.13 19.60
N VAL A 200 5.18 5.77 18.88
CA VAL A 200 5.03 4.45 18.26
C VAL A 200 5.06 4.58 16.74
N LEU A 201 5.72 3.62 16.09
CA LEU A 201 5.79 3.57 14.63
C LEU A 201 5.71 2.11 14.16
N SER A 202 4.77 1.83 13.26
CA SER A 202 4.62 0.57 12.54
C SER A 202 3.98 0.89 11.19
N MET A 203 4.74 0.73 10.11
CA MET A 203 4.28 1.03 8.75
C MET A 203 3.98 -0.25 8.00
N THR A 204 3.13 -0.16 6.98
CA THR A 204 2.85 -1.25 6.03
C THR A 204 2.38 -0.70 4.69
N ASN A 205 2.33 -1.54 3.66
CA ASN A 205 1.61 -1.27 2.42
C ASN A 205 0.28 -2.02 2.40
N HIS A 206 -0.79 -1.32 2.05
CA HIS A 206 -2.15 -1.88 2.01
C HIS A 206 -2.62 -2.13 0.58
N ALA A 207 -1.79 -2.83 -0.23
CA ALA A 207 -2.17 -3.21 -1.58
C ALA A 207 -3.25 -4.29 -1.57
N TYR A 208 -4.27 -4.12 -2.42
CA TYR A 208 -5.36 -5.05 -2.61
C TYR A 208 -5.08 -5.88 -3.87
N PHE A 209 -4.47 -7.04 -3.69
CA PHE A 209 -4.08 -7.90 -4.80
C PHE A 209 -5.23 -8.72 -5.35
N ASN A 210 -5.38 -8.71 -6.69
CA ASN A 210 -6.17 -9.67 -7.43
C ASN A 210 -5.37 -10.11 -8.67
N LEU A 211 -4.67 -11.23 -8.54
CA LEU A 211 -3.74 -11.71 -9.56
C LEU A 211 -4.44 -12.29 -10.81
N SER A 212 -5.78 -12.40 -10.79
CA SER A 212 -6.53 -12.79 -11.99
C SER A 212 -6.68 -11.67 -13.01
N GLY A 213 -6.43 -10.40 -12.61
CA GLY A 213 -6.67 -9.21 -13.42
C GLY A 213 -8.15 -8.93 -13.68
N ASN A 214 -9.06 -9.78 -13.22
CA ASN A 214 -10.50 -9.54 -13.28
C ASN A 214 -11.00 -9.00 -11.94
N HIS A 215 -10.91 -7.70 -11.75
CA HIS A 215 -11.23 -7.03 -10.50
C HIS A 215 -12.75 -6.96 -10.20
N GLY A 216 -13.61 -7.28 -11.17
CA GLY A 216 -15.06 -7.26 -11.04
C GLY A 216 -15.66 -8.54 -10.44
N VAL A 217 -14.85 -9.50 -10.04
CA VAL A 217 -15.27 -10.77 -9.43
C VAL A 217 -14.55 -11.02 -8.11
N GLU A 218 -15.05 -11.97 -7.32
CA GLU A 218 -14.34 -12.44 -6.13
C GLU A 218 -12.96 -13.04 -6.50
N GLY A 219 -11.93 -12.73 -5.70
CA GLY A 219 -10.57 -13.25 -5.85
C GLY A 219 -10.28 -14.46 -4.95
N THR A 220 -11.32 -15.16 -4.52
CA THR A 220 -11.21 -16.24 -3.53
C THR A 220 -10.69 -17.57 -4.09
N ASP A 221 -10.55 -17.68 -5.41
CA ASP A 221 -9.88 -18.78 -6.12
C ASP A 221 -8.35 -18.67 -6.09
N MET A 222 -7.80 -17.51 -5.73
CA MET A 222 -6.37 -17.36 -5.51
C MET A 222 -5.90 -18.31 -4.40
N VAL A 223 -4.76 -18.95 -4.64
CA VAL A 223 -4.14 -19.91 -3.73
C VAL A 223 -3.16 -19.18 -2.82
N LEU A 224 -3.40 -19.25 -1.51
CA LEU A 224 -2.61 -18.59 -0.48
C LEU A 224 -1.73 -19.60 0.26
N TYR A 225 -0.50 -19.22 0.55
CA TYR A 225 0.43 -19.85 1.49
C TYR A 225 0.88 -18.81 2.52
N VAL A 226 0.94 -19.18 3.79
CA VAL A 226 1.50 -18.35 4.87
C VAL A 226 2.46 -19.18 5.72
N ASN A 227 3.70 -18.71 5.86
CA ASN A 227 4.74 -19.36 6.66
C ASN A 227 4.57 -18.99 8.15
N ALA A 228 3.56 -19.55 8.79
CA ALA A 228 3.23 -19.28 10.18
C ALA A 228 2.58 -20.50 10.86
N ASP A 229 3.03 -20.82 12.07
CA ASP A 229 2.43 -21.89 12.90
C ASP A 229 1.32 -21.37 13.81
N THR A 230 1.24 -20.05 14.01
CA THR A 230 0.25 -19.41 14.87
C THR A 230 -0.29 -18.13 14.25
N PHE A 231 -1.48 -17.75 14.71
CA PHE A 231 -2.08 -16.45 14.42
C PHE A 231 -2.56 -15.79 15.71
N THR A 232 -2.86 -14.51 15.68
CA THR A 232 -3.44 -13.79 16.83
C THR A 232 -4.95 -13.70 16.67
N PRO A 233 -5.75 -14.46 17.44
CA PRO A 233 -7.20 -14.36 17.38
C PRO A 233 -7.66 -12.99 17.90
N ALA A 234 -8.77 -12.51 17.33
CA ALA A 234 -9.33 -11.20 17.61
C ALA A 234 -10.64 -11.29 18.40
N ASP A 235 -10.98 -10.21 19.08
CA ASP A 235 -12.30 -9.99 19.69
C ASP A 235 -13.32 -9.44 18.68
N ALA A 236 -14.53 -9.15 19.15
CA ALA A 236 -15.61 -8.59 18.32
C ALA A 236 -15.33 -7.18 17.76
N LYS A 237 -14.27 -6.52 18.19
CA LYS A 237 -13.79 -5.24 17.65
C LYS A 237 -12.56 -5.41 16.77
N LEU A 238 -12.23 -6.65 16.41
CA LEU A 238 -11.03 -7.01 15.63
C LEU A 238 -9.72 -6.60 16.33
N ILE A 239 -9.73 -6.58 17.67
CA ILE A 239 -8.53 -6.37 18.47
C ILE A 239 -7.96 -7.72 18.89
N PRO A 240 -6.68 -8.01 18.65
CA PRO A 240 -6.07 -9.25 19.12
C PRO A 240 -6.22 -9.44 20.63
N THR A 241 -6.57 -10.64 21.05
CA THR A 241 -6.82 -10.99 22.46
C THR A 241 -5.53 -11.12 23.30
N GLY A 242 -4.37 -11.17 22.67
CA GLY A 242 -3.08 -11.45 23.29
C GLY A 242 -2.68 -12.93 23.22
N GLU A 243 -3.58 -13.80 22.75
CA GLU A 243 -3.31 -15.22 22.48
C GLU A 243 -2.50 -15.35 21.17
N MET A 244 -1.63 -16.36 21.11
CA MET A 244 -1.04 -16.90 19.88
C MET A 244 -1.59 -18.30 19.68
N ARG A 245 -2.62 -18.42 18.81
CA ARG A 245 -3.34 -19.67 18.58
C ARG A 245 -2.68 -20.47 17.46
N PRO A 246 -2.44 -21.80 17.64
CA PRO A 246 -1.97 -22.64 16.56
C PRO A 246 -2.93 -22.61 15.35
N VAL A 247 -2.38 -22.60 14.14
CA VAL A 247 -3.19 -22.66 12.91
C VAL A 247 -3.63 -24.09 12.60
N GLU A 248 -2.92 -25.09 13.11
CA GLU A 248 -3.16 -26.51 12.84
C GLU A 248 -4.59 -26.93 13.17
N GLY A 249 -5.26 -27.55 12.21
CA GLY A 249 -6.64 -28.02 12.36
C GLY A 249 -7.70 -26.90 12.32
N THR A 250 -7.32 -25.67 11.96
CA THR A 250 -8.23 -24.52 11.83
C THR A 250 -8.34 -24.06 10.38
N PRO A 251 -9.35 -23.24 10.03
CA PRO A 251 -9.43 -22.59 8.72
C PRO A 251 -8.21 -21.72 8.40
N PHE A 252 -7.46 -21.28 9.40
CA PHE A 252 -6.30 -20.40 9.30
C PHE A 252 -4.99 -21.12 8.94
N ASP A 253 -5.01 -22.44 8.74
CA ASP A 253 -3.83 -23.21 8.35
C ASP A 253 -3.57 -23.10 6.85
N PHE A 254 -2.68 -22.15 6.49
CA PHE A 254 -2.18 -21.94 5.13
C PHE A 254 -0.72 -22.40 4.95
N ARG A 255 -0.19 -23.23 5.85
CA ARG A 255 1.15 -23.83 5.72
C ARG A 255 1.27 -24.78 4.52
N THR A 256 0.15 -25.33 4.08
CA THR A 256 0.00 -25.95 2.76
C THR A 256 -0.83 -25.02 1.88
N PRO A 257 -0.35 -24.66 0.68
CA PRO A 257 -1.09 -23.75 -0.20
C PRO A 257 -2.52 -24.27 -0.47
N LYS A 258 -3.53 -23.41 -0.28
CA LYS A 258 -4.94 -23.69 -0.57
C LYS A 258 -5.67 -22.45 -1.05
N ALA A 259 -6.78 -22.64 -1.79
CA ALA A 259 -7.61 -21.53 -2.22
C ALA A 259 -8.16 -20.76 -1.00
N ILE A 260 -8.12 -19.41 -1.06
CA ILE A 260 -8.64 -18.54 0.00
C ILE A 260 -10.12 -18.90 0.31
N GLY A 261 -10.89 -19.18 -0.74
CA GLY A 261 -12.31 -19.53 -0.63
C GLY A 261 -12.61 -20.92 -0.03
N GLN A 262 -11.59 -21.79 0.10
CA GLN A 262 -11.81 -23.17 0.53
C GLN A 262 -12.49 -23.25 1.89
N ASP A 263 -12.04 -22.46 2.85
CA ASP A 263 -12.50 -22.52 4.24
C ASP A 263 -13.16 -21.22 4.74
N ILE A 264 -13.15 -20.14 3.93
CA ILE A 264 -13.56 -18.79 4.34
C ILE A 264 -15.00 -18.66 4.84
N ASN A 265 -15.85 -19.62 4.52
CA ASN A 265 -17.26 -19.66 4.91
C ASN A 265 -17.55 -20.75 5.97
N GLN A 266 -16.53 -21.36 6.59
CA GLN A 266 -16.73 -22.29 7.68
C GLN A 266 -17.38 -21.59 8.89
N ASP A 267 -18.13 -22.36 9.69
CA ASP A 267 -18.71 -21.89 10.95
C ASP A 267 -17.62 -21.89 12.03
N ASP A 268 -16.73 -20.91 11.91
CA ASP A 268 -15.62 -20.65 12.82
C ASP A 268 -15.77 -19.25 13.43
N GLU A 269 -15.60 -19.13 14.74
CA GLU A 269 -15.77 -17.87 15.49
C GLU A 269 -14.95 -16.72 14.87
N GLN A 270 -13.70 -16.96 14.53
CA GLN A 270 -12.80 -15.93 14.03
C GLN A 270 -13.16 -15.50 12.60
N LEU A 271 -13.58 -16.44 11.74
CA LEU A 271 -14.10 -16.13 10.41
C LEU A 271 -15.39 -15.32 10.48
N LEU A 272 -16.27 -15.63 11.45
CA LEU A 272 -17.51 -14.87 11.64
C LEU A 272 -17.21 -13.44 12.11
N LEU A 273 -16.26 -13.23 13.04
CA LEU A 273 -15.85 -11.92 13.53
C LEU A 273 -15.23 -11.07 12.40
N GLY A 274 -14.33 -11.63 11.60
CA GLY A 274 -13.69 -10.96 10.47
C GLY A 274 -14.55 -10.86 9.20
N ASN A 275 -15.73 -11.49 9.18
CA ASN A 275 -16.54 -11.65 7.96
C ASN A 275 -15.76 -12.36 6.82
N GLY A 276 -14.76 -13.15 7.19
CA GLY A 276 -13.73 -13.81 6.41
C GLY A 276 -12.37 -13.68 7.09
N TYR A 277 -11.29 -13.71 6.33
CA TYR A 277 -9.96 -13.45 6.90
C TYR A 277 -9.74 -11.96 7.07
N ASP A 278 -9.37 -11.55 8.28
CA ASP A 278 -8.89 -10.22 8.67
C ASP A 278 -8.09 -10.38 9.98
N HIS A 279 -6.99 -11.13 9.89
CA HIS A 279 -6.22 -11.56 11.06
C HIS A 279 -4.72 -11.42 10.81
N ASN A 280 -3.95 -11.38 11.89
CA ASN A 280 -2.50 -11.36 11.87
C ASN A 280 -1.93 -12.75 12.11
N TRP A 281 -1.08 -13.24 11.20
CA TRP A 281 -0.26 -14.44 11.36
C TRP A 281 1.11 -14.10 11.94
N VAL A 282 1.61 -14.93 12.85
CA VAL A 282 2.94 -14.82 13.45
C VAL A 282 3.93 -15.55 12.55
N LEU A 283 4.78 -14.80 11.85
CA LEU A 283 5.65 -15.37 10.83
C LEU A 283 6.81 -16.19 11.42
N ASN A 284 7.07 -17.36 10.84
CA ASN A 284 8.19 -18.24 11.19
C ASN A 284 9.53 -17.75 10.58
N THR A 285 9.52 -16.70 9.78
CA THR A 285 10.73 -16.15 9.13
C THR A 285 11.70 -15.52 10.11
N ALA A 286 11.23 -15.12 11.29
CA ALA A 286 12.02 -14.46 12.34
C ALA A 286 12.80 -13.22 11.85
N GLY A 287 12.19 -12.43 10.94
CA GLY A 287 12.77 -11.22 10.37
C GLY A 287 13.82 -11.46 9.26
N ASP A 288 13.95 -12.70 8.79
CA ASP A 288 14.87 -13.04 7.71
C ASP A 288 14.20 -12.80 6.34
N VAL A 289 14.55 -11.69 5.70
CA VAL A 289 14.02 -11.27 4.38
C VAL A 289 14.39 -12.21 3.22
N THR A 290 15.19 -13.24 3.45
CA THR A 290 15.52 -14.24 2.44
C THR A 290 14.57 -15.45 2.48
N LYS A 291 13.73 -15.53 3.51
CA LYS A 291 12.74 -16.59 3.68
C LYS A 291 11.38 -16.12 3.19
N LEU A 292 10.73 -16.98 2.42
CA LEU A 292 9.36 -16.75 1.98
C LEU A 292 8.42 -16.62 3.19
N ALA A 293 7.72 -15.49 3.28
CA ALA A 293 6.73 -15.24 4.31
C ALA A 293 5.32 -15.62 3.84
N VAL A 294 4.92 -15.14 2.67
CA VAL A 294 3.60 -15.37 2.07
C VAL A 294 3.76 -15.62 0.57
N SER A 295 2.89 -16.44 -0.02
CA SER A 295 2.70 -16.42 -1.47
C SER A 295 1.22 -16.45 -1.84
N VAL A 296 0.90 -15.80 -2.95
CA VAL A 296 -0.42 -15.80 -3.57
C VAL A 296 -0.25 -16.18 -5.03
N TYR A 297 -1.04 -17.16 -5.48
CA TYR A 297 -0.99 -17.66 -6.86
C TYR A 297 -2.38 -17.59 -7.50
N SER A 298 -2.45 -17.14 -8.74
CA SER A 298 -3.68 -17.16 -9.52
C SER A 298 -3.68 -18.32 -10.52
N PRO A 299 -4.55 -19.31 -10.37
CA PRO A 299 -4.71 -20.37 -11.38
C PRO A 299 -5.15 -19.83 -12.75
N ALA A 300 -5.86 -18.70 -12.78
CA ALA A 300 -6.40 -18.11 -14.01
C ALA A 300 -5.27 -17.55 -14.91
N THR A 301 -4.29 -16.87 -14.33
CA THR A 301 -3.23 -16.16 -15.07
C THR A 301 -1.86 -16.83 -14.99
N GLY A 302 -1.64 -17.72 -14.01
CA GLY A 302 -0.33 -18.25 -13.69
C GLY A 302 0.56 -17.30 -12.89
N ILE A 303 0.08 -16.10 -12.58
CA ILE A 303 0.86 -15.12 -11.81
C ILE A 303 1.02 -15.61 -10.38
N LEU A 304 2.27 -15.59 -9.90
CA LEU A 304 2.68 -15.86 -8.53
C LEU A 304 3.26 -14.58 -7.93
N LEU A 305 2.73 -14.18 -6.78
CA LEU A 305 3.30 -13.17 -5.89
C LEU A 305 3.94 -13.88 -4.70
N GLU A 306 5.19 -13.58 -4.44
CA GLU A 306 5.94 -14.02 -3.25
C GLU A 306 6.29 -12.78 -2.41
N GLU A 307 6.00 -12.83 -1.11
CA GLU A 307 6.31 -11.75 -0.18
C GLU A 307 7.40 -12.15 0.80
N TYR A 308 8.37 -11.26 0.98
CA TYR A 308 9.48 -11.39 1.91
C TYR A 308 9.54 -10.15 2.80
N THR A 309 9.82 -10.32 4.10
CA THR A 309 9.81 -9.22 5.06
C THR A 309 10.71 -9.47 6.26
N ASP A 310 11.15 -8.37 6.90
CA ASP A 310 11.80 -8.38 8.22
C ASP A 310 10.78 -8.23 9.37
N GLN A 311 9.48 -8.14 9.08
CA GLN A 311 8.47 -7.98 10.11
C GLN A 311 8.09 -9.32 10.75
N PRO A 312 7.66 -9.29 12.05
CA PRO A 312 7.28 -10.49 12.78
C PRO A 312 5.90 -11.02 12.42
N GLY A 313 5.06 -10.23 11.76
CA GLY A 313 3.69 -10.58 11.44
C GLY A 313 3.25 -10.13 10.06
N VAL A 314 2.16 -10.76 9.60
CA VAL A 314 1.43 -10.36 8.41
C VAL A 314 -0.06 -10.38 8.69
N GLN A 315 -0.74 -9.27 8.43
CA GLN A 315 -2.19 -9.23 8.34
C GLN A 315 -2.61 -9.74 6.97
N VAL A 316 -3.49 -10.75 6.94
CA VAL A 316 -4.14 -11.18 5.71
C VAL A 316 -5.61 -10.77 5.79
N TYR A 317 -6.00 -9.89 4.85
CA TYR A 317 -7.35 -9.36 4.75
C TYR A 317 -7.95 -9.72 3.39
N SER A 318 -9.05 -10.45 3.38
CA SER A 318 -9.66 -11.00 2.16
C SER A 318 -10.68 -10.05 1.51
N GLY A 319 -10.57 -8.73 1.69
CA GLY A 319 -11.44 -7.74 1.04
C GLY A 319 -12.92 -7.83 1.48
N ASN A 320 -13.16 -8.24 2.73
CA ASN A 320 -14.49 -8.58 3.25
C ASN A 320 -15.47 -7.41 3.28
N PHE A 321 -14.98 -6.17 3.36
CA PHE A 321 -15.78 -4.95 3.45
C PHE A 321 -15.91 -4.20 2.13
N LEU A 322 -15.38 -4.73 1.03
CA LEU A 322 -15.67 -4.25 -0.31
C LEU A 322 -17.14 -4.49 -0.63
N THR A 323 -17.85 -3.48 -1.11
CA THR A 323 -19.31 -3.52 -1.25
C THR A 323 -19.82 -3.57 -2.70
N GLY A 324 -18.93 -3.34 -3.68
CA GLY A 324 -19.34 -3.16 -5.07
C GLY A 324 -20.11 -1.86 -5.35
N MET A 325 -20.19 -0.96 -4.37
CA MET A 325 -20.95 0.31 -4.50
C MET A 325 -20.14 1.39 -5.22
N VAL A 326 -18.81 1.40 -5.02
CA VAL A 326 -17.92 2.40 -5.61
C VAL A 326 -17.22 1.79 -6.82
N ALA A 327 -17.17 2.54 -7.92
CA ALA A 327 -16.39 2.16 -9.09
C ALA A 327 -14.91 2.48 -8.85
N GLY A 328 -14.04 1.51 -9.10
CA GLY A 328 -12.59 1.67 -9.12
C GLY A 328 -12.07 1.90 -10.54
N LYS A 329 -10.86 1.41 -10.81
CA LYS A 329 -10.20 1.55 -12.12
C LYS A 329 -11.11 1.06 -13.27
N HIS A 330 -11.12 1.84 -14.35
CA HIS A 330 -11.90 1.57 -15.56
C HIS A 330 -13.42 1.40 -15.31
N GLY A 331 -13.92 2.03 -14.24
CA GLY A 331 -15.33 1.94 -13.85
C GLY A 331 -15.76 0.59 -13.28
N VAL A 332 -14.82 -0.30 -12.98
CA VAL A 332 -15.09 -1.63 -12.42
C VAL A 332 -15.50 -1.51 -10.95
N LYS A 333 -16.61 -2.12 -10.58
CA LYS A 333 -17.06 -2.21 -9.19
C LYS A 333 -16.44 -3.43 -8.52
N TYR A 334 -15.77 -3.22 -7.39
CA TYR A 334 -15.10 -4.28 -6.65
C TYR A 334 -16.05 -4.95 -5.66
N PRO A 335 -16.51 -6.19 -5.92
CA PRO A 335 -17.40 -6.90 -5.01
C PRO A 335 -16.68 -7.30 -3.72
N LYS A 336 -17.45 -7.76 -2.74
CA LYS A 336 -16.91 -8.40 -1.55
C LYS A 336 -15.90 -9.47 -1.96
N ARG A 337 -14.74 -9.49 -1.27
CA ARG A 337 -13.66 -10.46 -1.53
C ARG A 337 -13.06 -10.41 -2.94
N ALA A 338 -13.10 -9.25 -3.59
CA ALA A 338 -12.47 -9.07 -4.91
C ALA A 338 -10.93 -9.13 -4.84
N SER A 339 -10.33 -9.17 -3.66
CA SER A 339 -8.88 -9.10 -3.48
C SER A 339 -8.43 -9.73 -2.16
N VAL A 340 -7.12 -9.86 -2.01
CA VAL A 340 -6.43 -10.13 -0.74
C VAL A 340 -5.40 -9.05 -0.48
N CYS A 341 -5.35 -8.53 0.77
CA CYS A 341 -4.25 -7.71 1.25
C CYS A 341 -3.32 -8.59 2.09
N ILE A 342 -2.02 -8.38 1.93
CA ILE A 342 -0.96 -9.01 2.71
C ILE A 342 -0.09 -7.86 3.25
N GLU A 343 -0.26 -7.58 4.56
CA GLU A 343 0.26 -6.38 5.19
C GLU A 343 1.29 -6.78 6.24
N THR A 344 2.57 -6.78 5.86
CA THR A 344 3.64 -7.09 6.81
C THR A 344 3.86 -5.94 7.77
N GLN A 345 3.86 -6.24 9.08
CA GLN A 345 3.82 -5.23 10.13
C GLN A 345 4.15 -5.82 11.51
N LEU A 346 4.26 -4.96 12.52
CA LEU A 346 4.13 -5.38 13.92
C LEU A 346 2.69 -5.86 14.17
N TYR A 347 2.51 -6.71 15.17
CA TYR A 347 1.16 -7.23 15.48
C TYR A 347 0.21 -6.07 15.84
N PRO A 348 -1.06 -6.12 15.40
CA PRO A 348 -2.03 -5.10 15.79
C PRO A 348 -2.11 -4.95 17.30
N ASN A 349 -2.28 -3.71 17.79
CA ASN A 349 -2.36 -3.37 19.22
C ASN A 349 -1.07 -3.65 20.03
N SER A 350 0.10 -3.82 19.40
CA SER A 350 1.38 -4.04 20.12
C SER A 350 1.69 -2.99 21.19
N PRO A 351 1.34 -1.69 21.07
CA PRO A 351 1.55 -0.72 22.14
C PRO A 351 0.88 -1.08 23.47
N ASN A 352 -0.19 -1.86 23.44
CA ASN A 352 -0.94 -2.34 24.61
C ASN A 352 -0.57 -3.79 25.01
N MET A 353 0.39 -4.42 24.34
CA MET A 353 0.76 -5.82 24.51
C MET A 353 2.26 -5.94 24.83
N PRO A 354 2.69 -5.72 26.07
CA PRO A 354 4.09 -5.64 26.44
C PRO A 354 4.89 -6.95 26.21
N GLN A 355 4.18 -8.08 26.01
CA GLN A 355 4.78 -9.37 25.67
C GLN A 355 5.12 -9.51 24.18
N TRP A 356 4.67 -8.58 23.32
CA TRP A 356 4.90 -8.59 21.88
C TRP A 356 6.05 -7.65 21.48
N PRO A 357 6.53 -7.73 20.23
CA PRO A 357 7.55 -6.79 19.75
C PRO A 357 7.11 -5.34 19.91
N SER A 358 8.00 -4.52 20.47
CA SER A 358 7.72 -3.12 20.78
C SER A 358 7.57 -2.29 19.50
N ALA A 359 6.57 -1.43 19.47
CA ALA A 359 6.41 -0.41 18.44
C ALA A 359 7.05 0.94 18.85
N THR A 360 7.61 1.05 20.04
CA THR A 360 8.18 2.31 20.54
C THR A 360 9.43 2.70 19.76
N LEU A 361 9.42 3.92 19.25
CA LEU A 361 10.58 4.57 18.63
C LEU A 361 11.04 5.73 19.53
N ARG A 362 12.33 5.77 19.87
CA ARG A 362 12.92 6.79 20.74
C ARG A 362 13.83 7.74 19.95
N PRO A 363 14.03 8.98 20.43
CA PRO A 363 15.03 9.87 19.85
C PRO A 363 16.40 9.21 19.73
N GLY A 364 17.01 9.33 18.56
CA GLY A 364 18.29 8.70 18.25
C GLY A 364 18.20 7.27 17.72
N GLU A 365 17.03 6.65 17.74
CA GLU A 365 16.77 5.39 17.09
C GLU A 365 16.24 5.62 15.67
N THR A 366 16.42 4.61 14.80
CA THR A 366 15.84 4.59 13.47
C THR A 366 14.92 3.38 13.34
N TYR A 367 13.64 3.61 13.06
CA TYR A 367 12.73 2.56 12.61
C TYR A 367 13.12 2.11 11.22
N THR A 368 13.11 0.79 10.99
CA THR A 368 13.31 0.19 9.67
C THR A 368 12.32 -0.93 9.46
N HIS A 369 11.83 -1.05 8.22
CA HIS A 369 11.03 -2.16 7.75
C HIS A 369 11.32 -2.38 6.27
N ARG A 370 11.37 -3.63 5.84
CA ARG A 370 11.48 -4.02 4.43
C ARG A 370 10.40 -5.02 4.06
N CYS A 371 9.70 -4.73 2.96
CA CYS A 371 8.71 -5.59 2.34
C CYS A 371 9.05 -5.74 0.86
N ILE A 372 9.09 -6.97 0.35
CA ILE A 372 9.42 -7.26 -1.06
C ILE A 372 8.26 -8.04 -1.65
N TYR A 373 7.61 -7.48 -2.67
CA TYR A 373 6.63 -8.15 -3.51
C TYR A 373 7.31 -8.62 -4.80
N LYS A 374 7.58 -9.91 -4.92
CA LYS A 374 8.23 -10.50 -6.09
C LYS A 374 7.21 -11.23 -6.95
N PHE A 375 7.20 -10.90 -8.25
CA PHE A 375 6.27 -11.48 -9.21
C PHE A 375 6.98 -12.42 -10.16
N SER A 376 6.33 -13.56 -10.43
CA SER A 376 6.74 -14.52 -11.44
C SER A 376 5.50 -15.15 -12.09
N CYS A 377 5.68 -15.98 -13.10
CA CYS A 377 4.59 -16.71 -13.75
C CYS A 377 4.92 -18.21 -13.83
N LEU A 378 3.93 -19.07 -13.46
CA LEU A 378 4.04 -20.54 -13.47
C LEU A 378 3.21 -21.16 -14.59
#